data_186c4c199bd5006209a2a564d65afe2f
#
_entry.id   186c4c199bd5006209a2a564d65afe2f
#
_cell.length_a   1.000
_cell.length_b   1.000
_cell.length_c   1.000
_cell.angle_alpha   90.00
_cell.angle_beta   90.00
_cell.angle_gamma   90.00
#
_symmetry.space_group_name_H-M   'P 1'
#
loop_
_entity.id
_entity.type
_entity.pdbx_description
1 polymer ?
#
loop_
_entity_poly.entity_id
_entity_poly.type
_entity_poly.pdbx_seq_one_letter_code
_entity_poly.pdbx_strand_id
1 'polypeptide(L)'
;MATFISLCNFTEQGIRNVKESPHRAEAFKKAATKMGVTVKDLCWTVGAYDIVVVCEGSEEAVMATLLQVSTLGNVRTQTMRAYSAAEFGKFLAQI
;
A
#
# COMPACT_ATOMS: atom_id res chain seq x y z
N MET A 1 -1.12 10.51 -12.10
CA MET A 1 -0.91 9.16 -11.57
C MET A 1 -2.00 8.84 -10.57
N ALA A 2 -2.43 7.62 -10.55
CA ALA A 2 -3.47 7.20 -9.61
C ALA A 2 -2.90 7.01 -8.21
N THR A 3 -3.67 7.39 -7.20
CA THR A 3 -3.32 7.21 -5.80
C THR A 3 -4.11 6.04 -5.22
N PHE A 4 -3.42 5.23 -4.41
CA PHE A 4 -4.02 4.07 -3.75
C PHE A 4 -3.65 4.08 -2.28
N ILE A 5 -4.58 3.65 -1.45
CA ILE A 5 -4.34 3.46 -0.02
C ILE A 5 -4.49 1.97 0.26
N SER A 6 -3.44 1.38 0.83
CA SER A 6 -3.45 -0.02 1.25
C SER A 6 -3.51 -0.11 2.76
N LEU A 7 -4.48 -0.84 3.24
CA LEU A 7 -4.63 -1.14 4.66
C LEU A 7 -4.15 -2.58 4.83
N CYS A 8 -3.11 -2.76 5.63
CA CYS A 8 -2.44 -4.05 5.74
C CYS A 8 -2.59 -4.64 7.12
N ASN A 9 -2.77 -5.95 7.18
CA ASN A 9 -2.72 -6.71 8.42
C ASN A 9 -1.55 -7.68 8.35
N PHE A 10 -0.84 -7.85 9.45
CA PHE A 10 0.15 -8.91 9.56
C PHE A 10 -0.56 -10.27 9.50
N THR A 11 0.07 -11.20 8.82
CA THR A 11 -0.27 -12.61 8.95
C THR A 11 0.32 -13.13 10.25
N GLU A 12 0.06 -14.40 10.58
CA GLU A 12 0.69 -15.03 11.71
C GLU A 12 2.23 -14.99 11.59
N GLN A 13 2.74 -15.27 10.40
CA GLN A 13 4.17 -15.18 10.13
C GLN A 13 4.69 -13.75 10.31
N GLY A 14 3.96 -12.76 9.81
CA GLY A 14 4.37 -11.36 9.88
C GLY A 14 4.42 -10.83 11.30
N ILE A 15 3.44 -11.19 12.13
CA ILE A 15 3.43 -10.73 13.53
C ILE A 15 4.50 -11.42 14.37
N ARG A 16 4.79 -12.68 14.10
CA ARG A 16 5.90 -13.37 14.79
C ARG A 16 7.23 -12.69 14.52
N ASN A 17 7.40 -12.17 13.31
CA ASN A 17 8.64 -11.52 12.87
C ASN A 17 8.48 -10.01 12.80
N VAL A 18 7.67 -9.44 13.68
CA VAL A 18 7.32 -8.01 13.63
C VAL A 18 8.54 -7.09 13.78
N LYS A 19 9.56 -7.55 14.48
CA LYS A 19 10.79 -6.76 14.66
C LYS A 19 11.50 -6.47 13.33
N GLU A 20 11.27 -7.30 12.31
CA GLU A 20 11.82 -7.11 10.97
C GLU A 20 10.96 -6.20 10.10
N SER A 21 9.79 -5.78 10.59
CA SER A 21 8.86 -4.99 9.79
C SER A 21 9.46 -3.70 9.21
N PRO A 22 10.24 -2.91 9.98
CA PRO A 22 10.88 -1.72 9.38
C PRO A 22 11.82 -2.06 8.23
N HIS A 23 12.54 -3.17 8.34
CA HIS A 23 13.43 -3.67 7.29
C HIS A 23 12.65 -4.05 6.04
N ARG A 24 11.54 -4.78 6.24
CA ARG A 24 10.66 -5.18 5.14
C ARG A 24 10.03 -3.97 4.45
N ALA A 25 9.69 -2.94 5.23
CA ALA A 25 9.13 -1.71 4.68
C ALA A 25 10.13 -1.00 3.76
N GLU A 26 11.40 -0.93 4.15
CA GLU A 26 12.45 -0.35 3.30
C GLU A 26 12.63 -1.14 2.01
N ALA A 27 12.64 -2.46 2.11
CA ALA A 27 12.74 -3.34 0.94
C ALA A 27 11.53 -3.15 0.02
N PHE A 28 10.35 -3.01 0.58
CA PHE A 28 9.12 -2.75 -0.17
C PHE A 28 9.22 -1.43 -0.95
N LYS A 29 9.67 -0.37 -0.30
CA LYS A 29 9.81 0.94 -0.96
C LYS A 29 10.75 0.87 -2.15
N LYS A 30 11.87 0.15 -2.00
CA LYS A 30 12.84 -0.02 -3.09
C LYS A 30 12.25 -0.82 -4.24
N ALA A 31 11.55 -1.92 -3.92
CA ALA A 31 10.92 -2.75 -4.94
C ALA A 31 9.83 -1.96 -5.68
N ALA A 32 9.04 -1.19 -4.94
CA ALA A 32 7.99 -0.35 -5.52
C ALA A 32 8.57 0.66 -6.52
N THR A 33 9.66 1.33 -6.13
CA THR A 33 10.33 2.30 -7.00
C THR A 33 10.77 1.66 -8.31
N LYS A 34 11.32 0.44 -8.24
CA LYS A 34 11.75 -0.29 -9.44
C LYS A 34 10.57 -0.63 -10.36
N MET A 35 9.39 -0.76 -9.82
CA MET A 35 8.18 -1.07 -10.57
C MET A 35 7.41 0.18 -11.01
N GLY A 36 7.96 1.36 -10.77
CA GLY A 36 7.32 2.62 -11.15
C GLY A 36 6.26 3.08 -10.17
N VAL A 37 6.29 2.59 -8.94
CA VAL A 37 5.36 2.98 -7.87
C VAL A 37 6.08 3.85 -6.86
N THR A 38 5.49 5.00 -6.54
CA THR A 38 6.01 5.91 -5.52
C THR A 38 5.26 5.68 -4.23
N VAL A 39 5.96 5.32 -3.17
CA VAL A 39 5.39 5.23 -1.82
C VAL A 39 5.42 6.62 -1.22
N LYS A 40 4.23 7.23 -1.08
CA LYS A 40 4.09 8.58 -0.56
C LYS A 40 4.16 8.60 0.96
N ASP A 41 3.61 7.58 1.59
CA ASP A 41 3.59 7.47 3.04
C ASP A 41 3.44 6.01 3.43
N LEU A 42 4.03 5.65 4.55
CA LEU A 42 3.92 4.32 5.13
C LEU A 42 4.05 4.47 6.64
N CYS A 43 3.06 4.01 7.37
CA CYS A 43 3.09 4.07 8.82
C CYS A 43 2.49 2.79 9.42
N TRP A 44 2.87 2.54 10.68
CA TRP A 44 2.31 1.44 11.46
C TRP A 44 1.20 1.95 12.34
N THR A 45 0.17 1.14 12.50
CA THR A 45 -0.99 1.48 13.32
C THR A 45 -1.26 0.37 14.32
N VAL A 46 -2.05 0.68 15.32
CA VAL A 46 -2.53 -0.29 16.30
C VAL A 46 -4.04 -0.22 16.30
N GLY A 47 -4.69 -1.32 15.96
CA GLY A 47 -6.16 -1.37 15.85
C GLY A 47 -6.56 -2.40 14.82
N ALA A 48 -7.57 -2.07 14.01
CA ALA A 48 -8.09 -2.98 13.00
C ALA A 48 -7.06 -3.30 11.90
N TYR A 49 -6.12 -2.38 11.67
CA TYR A 49 -5.05 -2.56 10.69
C TYR A 49 -3.71 -2.29 11.34
N ASP A 50 -2.65 -2.84 10.75
CA ASP A 50 -1.31 -2.77 11.31
C ASP A 50 -0.39 -1.83 10.54
N ILE A 51 -0.62 -1.68 9.23
CA ILE A 51 0.18 -0.80 8.38
C ILE A 51 -0.76 -0.08 7.41
N VAL A 52 -0.49 1.20 7.18
CA VAL A 52 -1.17 1.99 6.16
C VAL A 52 -0.14 2.50 5.18
N VAL A 53 -0.38 2.27 3.90
CA VAL A 53 0.51 2.70 2.83
C VAL A 53 -0.27 3.56 1.86
N VAL A 54 0.30 4.71 1.50
CA VAL A 54 -0.22 5.56 0.43
C VAL A 54 0.78 5.52 -0.70
N CYS A 55 0.34 5.12 -1.89
CA CYS A 55 1.24 5.04 -3.03
C CYS A 55 0.58 5.57 -4.30
N GLU A 56 1.43 5.92 -5.26
CA GLU A 56 1.01 6.43 -6.56
C GLU A 56 1.67 5.63 -7.67
N GLY A 57 0.90 5.39 -8.71
CA GLY A 57 1.39 4.68 -9.89
C GLY A 57 0.23 4.29 -10.79
N SER A 58 0.53 3.57 -11.86
CA SER A 58 -0.51 2.97 -12.66
C SER A 58 -1.19 1.86 -11.85
N GLU A 59 -2.45 1.63 -12.13
CA GLU A 59 -3.18 0.54 -11.47
C GLU A 59 -2.43 -0.78 -11.61
N GLU A 60 -1.95 -1.07 -12.80
CA GLU A 60 -1.23 -2.31 -13.08
C GLU A 60 0.03 -2.43 -12.23
N ALA A 61 0.84 -1.38 -12.18
CA ALA A 61 2.08 -1.39 -11.41
C ALA A 61 1.84 -1.52 -9.92
N VAL A 62 0.83 -0.81 -9.39
CA VAL A 62 0.48 -0.87 -7.98
C VAL A 62 -0.03 -2.26 -7.60
N MET A 63 -0.92 -2.83 -8.41
CA MET A 63 -1.44 -4.16 -8.14
C MET A 63 -0.35 -5.21 -8.18
N ALA A 64 0.55 -5.14 -9.16
CA ALA A 64 1.66 -6.07 -9.25
C ALA A 64 2.60 -5.97 -8.05
N THR A 65 2.87 -4.75 -7.60
CA THR A 65 3.72 -4.51 -6.43
C THR A 65 3.09 -5.10 -5.17
N LEU A 66 1.79 -4.90 -4.98
CA LEU A 66 1.07 -5.42 -3.81
C LEU A 66 0.98 -6.94 -3.82
N LEU A 67 0.76 -7.53 -5.00
CA LEU A 67 0.76 -8.99 -5.12
C LEU A 67 2.14 -9.55 -4.77
N GLN A 68 3.19 -8.91 -5.26
CA GLN A 68 4.56 -9.35 -4.98
C GLN A 68 4.85 -9.33 -3.48
N VAL A 69 4.48 -8.26 -2.78
CA VAL A 69 4.70 -8.20 -1.33
C VAL A 69 3.87 -9.25 -0.61
N SER A 70 2.66 -9.52 -1.08
CA SER A 70 1.80 -10.53 -0.48
C SER A 70 2.37 -11.93 -0.58
N THR A 71 3.11 -12.22 -1.66
CA THR A 71 3.74 -13.55 -1.83
C THR A 71 4.79 -13.84 -0.78
N LEU A 72 5.34 -12.83 -0.12
CA LEU A 72 6.29 -13.02 0.95
C LEU A 72 5.64 -13.55 2.24
N GLY A 73 4.33 -13.48 2.33
CA GLY A 73 3.55 -14.10 3.39
C GLY A 73 3.48 -13.35 4.71
N ASN A 74 3.99 -12.13 4.77
CA ASN A 74 4.04 -11.35 6.02
C ASN A 74 2.84 -10.44 6.23
N VAL A 75 2.17 -10.04 5.15
CA VAL A 75 1.02 -9.13 5.22
C VAL A 75 -0.09 -9.54 4.26
N ARG A 76 -1.29 -9.15 4.62
CA ARG A 76 -2.45 -9.17 3.74
C ARG A 76 -2.91 -7.74 3.56
N THR A 77 -3.31 -7.39 2.35
CA THR A 77 -3.63 -6.01 2.01
C THR A 77 -5.08 -5.86 1.57
N GLN A 78 -5.66 -4.71 1.91
CA GLN A 78 -6.92 -4.23 1.34
C GLN A 78 -6.59 -2.90 0.71
N THR A 79 -6.75 -2.79 -0.59
CA THR A 79 -6.34 -1.61 -1.33
C THR A 79 -7.53 -0.89 -1.92
N MET A 80 -7.54 0.43 -1.74
CA MET A 80 -8.60 1.29 -2.23
C MET A 80 -8.02 2.34 -3.15
N ARG A 81 -8.75 2.65 -4.22
CA ARG A 81 -8.42 3.79 -5.07
C ARG A 81 -8.78 5.07 -4.31
N ALA A 82 -7.84 5.98 -4.20
CA ALA A 82 -8.04 7.26 -3.51
C ALA A 82 -8.10 8.40 -4.52
N TYR A 83 -8.89 9.42 -4.22
CA TYR A 83 -9.11 10.55 -5.10
C TYR A 83 -8.89 11.84 -4.34
N SER A 84 -8.19 12.79 -4.97
CA SER A 84 -8.07 14.13 -4.43
C SER A 84 -9.41 14.86 -4.52
N ALA A 85 -9.52 16.00 -3.84
CA ALA A 85 -10.72 16.83 -3.94
C ALA A 85 -11.00 17.25 -5.39
N ALA A 86 -9.95 17.58 -6.14
CA ALA A 86 -10.09 17.95 -7.54
C ALA A 86 -10.60 16.79 -8.39
N GLU A 87 -10.07 15.59 -8.19
CA GLU A 87 -10.53 14.40 -8.90
C GLU A 87 -11.97 14.06 -8.53
N PHE A 88 -12.27 14.11 -7.25
CA PHE A 88 -13.62 13.81 -6.76
C PHE A 88 -14.65 14.81 -7.29
N GLY A 89 -14.25 16.08 -7.40
CA GLY A 89 -15.09 17.11 -7.98
C GLY A 89 -15.54 16.80 -9.40
N LYS A 90 -14.69 16.13 -10.19
CA LYS A 90 -15.05 15.72 -11.54
C LYS A 90 -16.18 14.70 -11.54
N PHE A 91 -16.22 13.82 -10.54
CA PHE A 91 -17.33 12.85 -10.42
C PHE A 91 -18.62 13.57 -10.03
N LEU A 92 -18.52 14.52 -9.10
CA LEU A 92 -19.69 15.30 -8.68
C LEU A 92 -20.27 16.13 -9.80
N ALA A 93 -19.45 16.57 -10.72
CA ALA A 93 -19.91 17.33 -11.89
C ALA A 93 -20.82 16.49 -12.82
N GLN A 94 -20.80 15.17 -12.70
CA GLN A 94 -21.63 14.26 -13.49
C GLN A 94 -23.06 14.11 -12.92
N ILE A 95 -23.29 14.58 -11.74
CA ILE A 95 -24.56 14.48 -11.06
C ILE A 95 -25.06 15.87 -10.67
#